data_196b2b675eef50ab6b63af51ea65e12c
#
_entry.id   196b2b675eef50ab6b63af51ea65e12c
#
_cell.length_a   1.000
_cell.length_b   1.000
_cell.length_c   1.000
_cell.angle_alpha   90.00
_cell.angle_beta   90.00
_cell.angle_gamma   90.00
#
_symmetry.space_group_name_H-M   'P 1'
#
loop_
_entity.id
_entity.type
_entity.pdbx_description
1 polymer ?
#
loop_
_entity_poly.entity_id
_entity_poly.type
_entity_poly.pdbx_seq_one_letter_code
_entity_poly.pdbx_strand_id
1 'polypeptide(L)'
;MESVLKHLVEITGHRDHDLLSVSVLSALCELCEANSGQIFEIYKFKDQPYLRPQLRMHQGQILPPLSNANEPDGVPLLSYPELDTGLAQFANLIEGKTDTGSNCVWVPLWNGEKANTCIQVEQPRVYSANTKEVMNGILVVYRNFQNLLDYSERDSLTGLYNRKTFEDRFSKILRACAEDANSNANSKLDLSIPERRSQHLKTQNWLAVLDIDHFKRVNDQFGHVYGDEVLILVANLLRSSFRPNDALFRFGGEEFVILLRATSLQDAGMIFDRFRENVAQHFFPQVGQVTVSVGFALINPVEPAVGIIGRADQALYYAKTHGRNQTQHYESLVEQGLLQLESTEDNVEFF
;
A
#
# COMPACT_ATOMS: atom_id res chain seq x y z
N MET A 1 20.10 -21.97 -21.04
CA MET A 1 20.02 -22.61 -19.71
C MET A 1 20.74 -21.76 -18.64
N GLU A 2 21.96 -21.29 -18.93
CA GLU A 2 22.74 -20.43 -18.01
C GLU A 2 22.04 -19.10 -17.68
N SER A 3 21.42 -18.43 -18.67
CA SER A 3 20.61 -17.21 -18.48
C SER A 3 19.41 -17.43 -17.56
N VAL A 4 18.67 -18.54 -17.72
CA VAL A 4 17.52 -18.87 -16.87
C VAL A 4 17.93 -19.08 -15.42
N LEU A 5 19.04 -19.78 -15.17
CA LEU A 5 19.57 -19.98 -13.82
C LEU A 5 19.98 -18.65 -13.17
N LYS A 6 20.60 -17.74 -13.93
CA LYS A 6 20.95 -16.41 -13.45
C LYS A 6 19.70 -15.64 -13.00
N HIS A 7 18.66 -15.61 -13.81
CA HIS A 7 17.40 -14.95 -13.44
C HIS A 7 16.73 -15.56 -12.21
N LEU A 8 16.75 -16.90 -12.09
CA LEU A 8 16.21 -17.57 -10.90
C LEU A 8 16.98 -17.18 -9.62
N VAL A 9 18.32 -17.08 -9.71
CA VAL A 9 19.16 -16.63 -8.59
C VAL A 9 18.83 -15.18 -8.22
N GLU A 10 18.69 -14.30 -9.20
CA GLU A 10 18.32 -12.89 -8.97
C GLU A 10 16.94 -12.80 -8.31
N ILE A 11 15.91 -13.47 -8.86
CA ILE A 11 14.55 -13.50 -8.31
C ILE A 11 14.56 -14.01 -6.86
N THR A 12 15.30 -15.09 -6.57
CA THR A 12 15.34 -15.67 -5.23
C THR A 12 16.20 -14.91 -4.24
N GLY A 13 17.04 -13.99 -4.69
CA GLY A 13 17.92 -13.15 -3.87
C GLY A 13 17.21 -11.89 -3.32
N HIS A 14 16.13 -11.46 -3.94
CA HIS A 14 15.44 -10.23 -3.53
C HIS A 14 14.53 -10.45 -2.31
N ARG A 15 14.47 -9.42 -1.46
CA ARG A 15 13.62 -9.36 -0.27
C ARG A 15 12.65 -8.16 -0.32
N ASP A 16 12.43 -7.63 -1.52
CA ASP A 16 11.58 -6.48 -1.78
C ASP A 16 10.73 -6.76 -3.03
N HIS A 17 9.42 -6.46 -2.96
CA HIS A 17 8.48 -6.70 -4.05
C HIS A 17 8.82 -5.94 -5.33
N ASP A 18 9.37 -4.72 -5.21
CA ASP A 18 9.70 -3.88 -6.36
C ASP A 18 10.87 -4.48 -7.12
N LEU A 19 11.94 -4.90 -6.40
CA LEU A 19 13.11 -5.55 -7.00
C LEU A 19 12.76 -6.92 -7.59
N LEU A 20 11.91 -7.68 -6.91
CA LEU A 20 11.41 -8.96 -7.40
C LEU A 20 10.63 -8.79 -8.72
N SER A 21 9.80 -7.76 -8.79
CA SER A 21 9.02 -7.42 -9.99
C SER A 21 9.90 -6.97 -11.15
N VAL A 22 10.94 -6.18 -10.90
CA VAL A 22 11.94 -5.80 -11.89
C VAL A 22 12.64 -7.03 -12.47
N SER A 23 13.10 -7.95 -11.61
CA SER A 23 13.84 -9.14 -12.04
C SER A 23 12.98 -10.08 -12.87
N VAL A 24 11.71 -10.30 -12.49
CA VAL A 24 10.81 -11.16 -13.31
C VAL A 24 10.51 -10.52 -14.65
N LEU A 25 10.25 -9.20 -14.70
CA LEU A 25 9.97 -8.52 -15.95
C LEU A 25 11.19 -8.57 -16.89
N SER A 26 12.40 -8.33 -16.36
CA SER A 26 13.64 -8.45 -17.10
C SER A 26 13.85 -9.86 -17.67
N ALA A 27 13.62 -10.89 -16.84
CA ALA A 27 13.73 -12.28 -17.26
C ALA A 27 12.77 -12.64 -18.39
N LEU A 28 11.49 -12.19 -18.29
CA LEU A 28 10.49 -12.45 -19.33
C LEU A 28 10.80 -11.71 -20.63
N CYS A 29 11.25 -10.46 -20.56
CA CYS A 29 11.67 -9.70 -21.74
C CYS A 29 12.86 -10.35 -22.44
N GLU A 30 13.87 -10.82 -21.69
CA GLU A 30 15.04 -11.52 -22.26
C GLU A 30 14.66 -12.84 -22.91
N LEU A 31 13.83 -13.67 -22.25
CA LEU A 31 13.37 -14.95 -22.80
C LEU A 31 12.54 -14.81 -24.06
N CYS A 32 11.76 -13.74 -24.19
CA CYS A 32 10.92 -13.45 -25.35
C CYS A 32 11.67 -12.62 -26.40
N GLU A 33 12.92 -12.25 -26.20
CA GLU A 33 13.67 -11.29 -27.02
C GLU A 33 12.89 -9.99 -27.22
N ALA A 34 12.18 -9.54 -26.22
CA ALA A 34 11.33 -8.36 -26.24
C ALA A 34 12.08 -7.13 -25.71
N ASN A 35 11.85 -5.97 -26.33
CA ASN A 35 12.48 -4.73 -25.93
C ASN A 35 11.73 -3.99 -24.81
N SER A 36 10.47 -4.32 -24.58
CA SER A 36 9.67 -3.67 -23.54
C SER A 36 8.68 -4.61 -22.91
N GLY A 37 8.31 -4.27 -21.67
CA GLY A 37 7.29 -4.95 -20.89
C GLY A 37 6.78 -4.08 -19.76
N GLN A 38 5.63 -4.44 -19.22
CA GLN A 38 4.97 -3.73 -18.14
C GLN A 38 4.31 -4.70 -17.16
N ILE A 39 4.22 -4.27 -15.91
CA ILE A 39 3.42 -4.95 -14.88
C ILE A 39 2.25 -4.04 -14.54
N PHE A 40 1.05 -4.60 -14.55
CA PHE A 40 -0.18 -3.91 -14.20
C PHE A 40 -0.83 -4.55 -12.98
N GLU A 41 -1.40 -3.71 -12.13
CA GLU A 41 -2.36 -4.12 -11.12
C GLU A 41 -3.77 -4.10 -11.73
N ILE A 42 -4.54 -5.18 -11.49
CA ILE A 42 -5.95 -5.25 -11.85
C ILE A 42 -6.76 -4.88 -10.61
N TYR A 43 -7.47 -3.76 -10.67
CA TYR A 43 -8.29 -3.28 -9.57
C TYR A 43 -9.69 -2.88 -10.03
N LYS A 44 -10.63 -2.75 -9.10
CA LYS A 44 -12.00 -2.30 -9.39
C LYS A 44 -12.18 -0.84 -9.00
N PHE A 45 -12.74 -0.06 -9.93
CA PHE A 45 -13.21 1.29 -9.67
C PHE A 45 -14.68 1.40 -10.11
N LYS A 46 -15.58 1.74 -9.18
CA LYS A 46 -17.04 1.78 -9.42
C LYS A 46 -17.56 0.49 -10.08
N ASP A 47 -17.15 -0.66 -9.52
CA ASP A 47 -17.45 -2.01 -10.00
C ASP A 47 -16.93 -2.38 -11.39
N GLN A 48 -16.16 -1.53 -12.03
CA GLN A 48 -15.50 -1.83 -13.30
C GLN A 48 -14.02 -2.16 -13.11
N PRO A 49 -13.47 -3.16 -13.82
CA PRO A 49 -12.07 -3.50 -13.74
C PRO A 49 -11.19 -2.52 -14.54
N TYR A 50 -10.08 -2.11 -13.93
CA TYR A 50 -9.07 -1.23 -14.50
C TYR A 50 -7.68 -1.85 -14.37
N LEU A 51 -6.79 -1.47 -15.29
CA LEU A 51 -5.36 -1.79 -15.28
C LEU A 51 -4.58 -0.55 -14.84
N ARG A 52 -3.87 -0.62 -13.72
CA ARG A 52 -2.96 0.41 -13.24
C ARG A 52 -1.52 -0.02 -13.51
N PRO A 53 -0.72 0.77 -14.25
CA PRO A 53 0.68 0.44 -14.47
C PRO A 53 1.46 0.58 -13.14
N GLN A 54 2.18 -0.49 -12.76
CA GLN A 54 3.02 -0.54 -11.57
C GLN A 54 4.51 -0.42 -11.92
N LEU A 55 4.92 -1.08 -12.98
CA LEU A 55 6.30 -1.12 -13.43
C LEU A 55 6.34 -1.10 -14.96
N ARG A 56 7.23 -0.32 -15.52
CA ARG A 56 7.50 -0.27 -16.97
C ARG A 56 8.99 -0.42 -17.23
N MET A 57 9.33 -1.25 -18.21
CA MET A 57 10.69 -1.46 -18.66
C MET A 57 10.77 -1.29 -20.19
N HIS A 58 11.80 -0.60 -20.67
CA HIS A 58 12.12 -0.49 -22.08
C HIS A 58 13.62 -0.59 -22.28
N GLN A 59 14.06 -1.50 -23.15
CA GLN A 59 15.49 -1.78 -23.43
C GLN A 59 16.31 -1.98 -22.15
N GLY A 60 15.77 -2.71 -21.17
CA GLY A 60 16.42 -3.00 -19.90
C GLY A 60 16.45 -1.83 -18.89
N GLN A 61 15.88 -0.67 -19.24
CA GLN A 61 15.78 0.48 -18.34
C GLN A 61 14.40 0.57 -17.72
N ILE A 62 14.35 0.80 -16.41
CA ILE A 62 13.12 1.08 -15.69
C ILE A 62 12.67 2.49 -16.01
N LEU A 63 11.42 2.62 -16.44
CA LEU A 63 10.77 3.90 -16.69
C LEU A 63 9.72 4.15 -15.60
N PRO A 64 9.46 5.43 -15.26
CA PRO A 64 8.38 5.75 -14.35
C PRO A 64 7.05 5.26 -14.96
N PRO A 65 6.14 4.71 -14.15
CA PRO A 65 4.81 4.34 -14.61
C PRO A 65 4.09 5.59 -15.16
N LEU A 66 3.33 5.42 -16.22
CA LEU A 66 2.46 6.48 -16.75
C LEU A 66 1.25 6.58 -15.82
N SER A 67 1.35 7.41 -14.78
CA SER A 67 0.22 7.69 -13.91
C SER A 67 -0.55 8.90 -14.43
N ASN A 68 -1.86 8.77 -14.54
CA ASN A 68 -2.73 9.91 -14.74
C ASN A 68 -3.06 10.50 -13.35
N ALA A 69 -2.84 11.80 -13.19
CA ALA A 69 -3.15 12.50 -11.93
C ALA A 69 -4.67 12.53 -11.60
N ASN A 70 -5.51 12.03 -12.50
CA ASN A 70 -6.97 11.99 -12.34
C ASN A 70 -7.44 10.56 -12.03
N GLU A 71 -8.35 10.39 -11.11
CA GLU A 71 -9.07 9.12 -10.89
C GLU A 71 -10.09 8.86 -12.02
N PRO A 72 -10.18 7.61 -12.55
CA PRO A 72 -9.38 6.44 -12.17
C PRO A 72 -7.95 6.48 -12.74
N ASP A 73 -6.95 6.15 -11.90
CA ASP A 73 -5.57 6.00 -12.33
C ASP A 73 -5.40 4.68 -13.09
N GLY A 74 -5.30 4.75 -14.39
CA GLY A 74 -5.14 3.57 -15.26
C GLY A 74 -6.09 3.53 -16.44
N VAL A 75 -6.11 2.38 -17.12
CA VAL A 75 -6.90 2.15 -18.34
C VAL A 75 -7.99 1.11 -18.05
N PRO A 76 -9.24 1.31 -18.50
CA PRO A 76 -10.28 0.30 -18.35
C PRO A 76 -9.87 -1.05 -18.99
N LEU A 77 -10.13 -2.17 -18.30
CA LEU A 77 -9.82 -3.51 -18.82
C LEU A 77 -10.51 -3.78 -20.16
N LEU A 78 -11.69 -3.23 -20.36
CA LEU A 78 -12.45 -3.30 -21.63
C LEU A 78 -11.69 -2.73 -22.85
N SER A 79 -10.64 -1.92 -22.63
CA SER A 79 -9.76 -1.44 -23.71
C SER A 79 -8.88 -2.56 -24.29
N TYR A 80 -8.81 -3.71 -23.62
CA TYR A 80 -8.05 -4.89 -24.03
C TYR A 80 -8.95 -6.13 -24.06
N PRO A 81 -9.80 -6.29 -25.11
CA PRO A 81 -10.82 -7.34 -25.21
C PRO A 81 -10.25 -8.76 -25.11
N GLU A 82 -9.04 -8.97 -25.66
CA GLU A 82 -8.37 -10.27 -25.60
C GLU A 82 -7.98 -10.62 -24.15
N LEU A 83 -7.50 -9.65 -23.39
CA LEU A 83 -7.15 -9.82 -21.98
C LEU A 83 -8.42 -10.10 -21.16
N ASP A 84 -9.48 -9.33 -21.35
CA ASP A 84 -10.74 -9.51 -20.63
C ASP A 84 -11.32 -10.91 -20.86
N THR A 85 -11.35 -11.34 -22.13
CA THR A 85 -11.81 -12.69 -22.53
C THR A 85 -10.92 -13.77 -21.92
N GLY A 86 -9.60 -13.60 -21.99
CA GLY A 86 -8.64 -14.56 -21.45
C GLY A 86 -8.73 -14.69 -19.93
N LEU A 87 -8.95 -13.59 -19.22
CA LEU A 87 -9.18 -13.60 -17.78
C LEU A 87 -10.46 -14.35 -17.39
N ALA A 88 -11.54 -14.17 -18.16
CA ALA A 88 -12.78 -14.90 -17.94
C ALA A 88 -12.65 -16.42 -18.20
N GLN A 89 -11.69 -16.82 -19.01
CA GLN A 89 -11.38 -18.23 -19.33
C GLN A 89 -10.25 -18.83 -18.48
N PHE A 90 -9.74 -18.10 -17.50
CA PHE A 90 -8.59 -18.52 -16.66
C PHE A 90 -7.33 -18.87 -17.47
N ALA A 91 -7.12 -18.17 -18.58
CA ALA A 91 -5.94 -18.40 -19.40
C ALA A 91 -4.67 -17.96 -18.71
N ASN A 92 -3.62 -18.79 -18.77
CA ASN A 92 -2.30 -18.45 -18.18
C ASN A 92 -1.46 -17.55 -19.08
N LEU A 93 -1.84 -17.44 -20.35
CA LEU A 93 -1.12 -16.69 -21.36
C LEU A 93 -2.11 -16.29 -22.46
N ILE A 94 -2.13 -15.02 -22.79
CA ILE A 94 -3.11 -14.40 -23.69
C ILE A 94 -2.33 -13.59 -24.72
N GLU A 95 -2.52 -13.91 -25.99
CA GLU A 95 -1.98 -13.12 -27.08
C GLU A 95 -2.94 -11.97 -27.38
N GLY A 96 -2.41 -10.77 -27.58
CA GLY A 96 -3.21 -9.58 -27.79
C GLY A 96 -2.43 -8.44 -28.41
N LYS A 97 -2.98 -7.24 -28.30
CA LYS A 97 -2.37 -6.02 -28.80
C LYS A 97 -2.23 -5.00 -27.65
N THR A 98 -1.20 -4.17 -27.77
CA THR A 98 -1.05 -2.97 -26.94
C THR A 98 -2.03 -1.87 -27.38
N ASP A 99 -2.17 -0.82 -26.61
CA ASP A 99 -2.89 0.41 -26.96
C ASP A 99 -2.36 1.07 -28.25
N THR A 100 -1.08 0.86 -28.58
CA THR A 100 -0.46 1.31 -29.84
C THR A 100 -0.67 0.35 -31.01
N GLY A 101 -1.38 -0.77 -30.80
CA GLY A 101 -1.65 -1.79 -31.82
C GLY A 101 -0.50 -2.78 -32.07
N SER A 102 0.57 -2.74 -31.31
CA SER A 102 1.68 -3.70 -31.37
C SER A 102 1.25 -5.05 -30.78
N ASN A 103 1.77 -6.15 -31.31
CA ASN A 103 1.52 -7.47 -30.74
C ASN A 103 2.14 -7.57 -29.33
N CYS A 104 1.42 -8.17 -28.40
CA CYS A 104 1.90 -8.42 -27.04
C CYS A 104 1.40 -9.74 -26.50
N VAL A 105 2.00 -10.15 -25.42
CA VAL A 105 1.59 -11.31 -24.62
C VAL A 105 1.27 -10.84 -23.23
N TRP A 106 0.10 -11.21 -22.73
CA TRP A 106 -0.34 -10.97 -21.38
C TRP A 106 -0.22 -12.25 -20.56
N VAL A 107 0.31 -12.10 -19.37
CA VAL A 107 0.52 -13.19 -18.40
C VAL A 107 -0.15 -12.82 -17.10
N PRO A 108 -1.41 -13.25 -16.87
CA PRO A 108 -2.08 -13.03 -15.60
C PRO A 108 -1.43 -13.84 -14.47
N LEU A 109 -1.27 -13.22 -13.31
CA LEU A 109 -0.81 -13.90 -12.10
C LEU A 109 -2.02 -14.29 -11.26
N TRP A 110 -2.37 -15.58 -11.31
CA TRP A 110 -3.53 -16.13 -10.63
C TRP A 110 -3.24 -16.39 -9.15
N ASN A 111 -4.12 -15.89 -8.28
CA ASN A 111 -4.21 -16.26 -6.87
C ASN A 111 -5.61 -16.87 -6.62
N GLY A 112 -5.70 -18.19 -6.66
CA GLY A 112 -6.99 -18.90 -6.74
C GLY A 112 -7.72 -18.54 -8.04
N GLU A 113 -8.94 -18.03 -7.91
CA GLU A 113 -9.79 -17.64 -9.04
C GLU A 113 -9.66 -16.17 -9.46
N LYS A 114 -8.76 -15.41 -8.84
CA LYS A 114 -8.57 -13.98 -9.13
C LYS A 114 -7.17 -13.70 -9.64
N ALA A 115 -7.06 -12.88 -10.66
CA ALA A 115 -5.81 -12.27 -11.09
C ALA A 115 -5.81 -10.81 -10.64
N ASN A 116 -4.91 -10.46 -9.73
CA ASN A 116 -4.75 -9.07 -9.27
C ASN A 116 -3.57 -8.37 -9.95
N THR A 117 -2.75 -9.11 -10.67
CA THR A 117 -1.59 -8.61 -11.39
C THR A 117 -1.53 -9.25 -12.77
N CYS A 118 -1.10 -8.48 -13.77
CA CYS A 118 -0.88 -8.98 -15.11
C CYS A 118 0.43 -8.42 -15.67
N ILE A 119 1.24 -9.28 -16.28
CA ILE A 119 2.48 -8.88 -16.94
C ILE A 119 2.21 -8.82 -18.45
N GLN A 120 2.58 -7.71 -19.07
CA GLN A 120 2.58 -7.53 -20.52
C GLN A 120 4.01 -7.55 -21.05
N VAL A 121 4.27 -8.34 -22.09
CA VAL A 121 5.52 -8.35 -22.84
C VAL A 121 5.24 -7.93 -24.27
N GLU A 122 5.86 -6.86 -24.74
CA GLU A 122 5.58 -6.27 -26.05
C GLU A 122 6.50 -6.85 -27.14
N GLN A 123 5.90 -7.11 -28.32
CA GLN A 123 6.61 -7.57 -29.51
C GLN A 123 7.56 -8.78 -29.24
N PRO A 124 7.05 -9.87 -28.63
CA PRO A 124 7.91 -11.02 -28.35
C PRO A 124 8.38 -11.65 -29.68
N ARG A 125 9.70 -11.90 -29.77
CA ARG A 125 10.31 -12.51 -30.98
C ARG A 125 10.39 -14.02 -30.86
N VAL A 126 10.64 -14.51 -29.65
CA VAL A 126 10.81 -15.95 -29.37
C VAL A 126 9.60 -16.44 -28.58
N TYR A 127 8.87 -17.37 -29.17
CA TYR A 127 7.64 -17.87 -28.59
C TYR A 127 7.38 -19.34 -28.91
N SER A 128 8.36 -20.18 -28.58
CA SER A 128 8.26 -21.63 -28.74
C SER A 128 7.52 -22.29 -27.57
N ALA A 129 7.11 -23.55 -27.74
CA ALA A 129 6.53 -24.34 -26.65
C ALA A 129 7.49 -24.43 -25.44
N ASN A 130 8.78 -24.60 -25.70
CA ASN A 130 9.82 -24.62 -24.66
C ASN A 130 9.95 -23.28 -23.97
N THR A 131 9.84 -22.14 -24.68
CA THR A 131 9.84 -20.80 -24.09
C THR A 131 8.67 -20.63 -23.13
N LYS A 132 7.46 -21.09 -23.52
CA LYS A 132 6.26 -21.06 -22.66
C LYS A 132 6.47 -21.83 -21.35
N GLU A 133 7.09 -23.02 -21.43
CA GLU A 133 7.36 -23.86 -20.26
C GLU A 133 8.34 -23.18 -19.29
N VAL A 134 9.42 -22.59 -19.82
CA VAL A 134 10.39 -21.84 -19.03
C VAL A 134 9.76 -20.61 -18.38
N MET A 135 8.97 -19.84 -19.12
CA MET A 135 8.22 -18.70 -18.58
C MET A 135 7.31 -19.11 -17.43
N ASN A 136 6.55 -20.19 -17.60
CA ASN A 136 5.69 -20.73 -16.53
C ASN A 136 6.50 -21.10 -15.30
N GLY A 137 7.68 -21.74 -15.47
CA GLY A 137 8.58 -22.07 -14.38
C GLY A 137 9.03 -20.83 -13.60
N ILE A 138 9.46 -19.78 -14.30
CA ILE A 138 9.87 -18.51 -13.69
C ILE A 138 8.70 -17.87 -12.94
N LEU A 139 7.51 -17.85 -13.52
CA LEU A 139 6.31 -17.28 -12.90
C LEU A 139 5.88 -18.05 -11.64
N VAL A 140 6.04 -19.37 -11.62
CA VAL A 140 5.80 -20.17 -10.41
C VAL A 140 6.78 -19.78 -9.30
N VAL A 141 8.06 -19.64 -9.62
CA VAL A 141 9.08 -19.20 -8.65
C VAL A 141 8.76 -17.78 -8.17
N TYR A 142 8.50 -16.85 -9.08
CA TYR A 142 8.11 -15.48 -8.75
C TYR A 142 6.92 -15.43 -7.78
N ARG A 143 5.84 -16.14 -8.09
CA ARG A 143 4.65 -16.20 -7.25
C ARG A 143 4.94 -16.78 -5.87
N ASN A 144 5.74 -17.83 -5.79
CA ASN A 144 6.13 -18.43 -4.51
C ASN A 144 6.91 -17.43 -3.65
N PHE A 145 7.83 -16.67 -4.27
CA PHE A 145 8.58 -15.63 -3.56
C PHE A 145 7.70 -14.44 -3.16
N GLN A 146 6.77 -14.00 -4.01
CA GLN A 146 5.78 -13.00 -3.61
C GLN A 146 4.99 -13.44 -2.37
N ASN A 147 4.49 -14.68 -2.36
CA ASN A 147 3.76 -15.23 -1.22
C ASN A 147 4.63 -15.29 0.05
N LEU A 148 5.93 -15.63 -0.07
CA LEU A 148 6.86 -15.64 1.06
C LEU A 148 7.09 -14.22 1.59
N LEU A 149 7.26 -13.23 0.71
CA LEU A 149 7.38 -11.83 1.10
C LEU A 149 6.10 -11.34 1.77
N ASP A 150 4.94 -11.57 1.17
CA ASP A 150 3.64 -11.23 1.77
C ASP A 150 3.49 -11.84 3.16
N TYR A 151 3.83 -13.11 3.33
CA TYR A 151 3.80 -13.78 4.63
C TYR A 151 4.76 -13.14 5.65
N SER A 152 5.93 -12.66 5.21
CA SER A 152 6.90 -11.99 6.08
C SER A 152 6.53 -10.54 6.40
N GLU A 153 5.79 -9.86 5.51
CA GLU A 153 5.42 -8.45 5.63
C GLU A 153 4.08 -8.22 6.31
N ARG A 154 3.21 -9.23 6.34
CA ARG A 154 1.84 -9.10 6.84
C ARG A 154 1.62 -9.80 8.16
N ASP A 155 0.67 -9.31 8.92
CA ASP A 155 0.11 -9.97 10.09
C ASP A 155 -0.80 -11.14 9.65
N SER A 156 -0.54 -12.32 10.15
CA SER A 156 -1.21 -13.56 9.73
C SER A 156 -2.71 -13.60 10.05
N LEU A 157 -3.16 -12.88 11.08
CA LEU A 157 -4.56 -12.84 11.48
C LEU A 157 -5.35 -11.83 10.63
N THR A 158 -4.83 -10.62 10.51
CA THR A 158 -5.57 -9.50 9.90
C THR A 158 -5.20 -9.26 8.44
N GLY A 159 -4.04 -9.74 7.97
CA GLY A 159 -3.50 -9.49 6.63
C GLY A 159 -3.09 -8.04 6.37
N LEU A 160 -3.08 -7.15 7.38
CA LEU A 160 -2.46 -5.84 7.32
C LEU A 160 -0.93 -5.99 7.37
N TYR A 161 -0.19 -4.93 7.07
CA TYR A 161 1.25 -4.97 7.28
C TYR A 161 1.57 -5.18 8.76
N ASN A 162 2.62 -5.96 9.02
CA ASN A 162 3.08 -6.17 10.39
C ASN A 162 4.04 -5.05 10.84
N ARG A 163 4.37 -5.01 12.13
CA ARG A 163 5.29 -4.02 12.72
C ARG A 163 6.66 -4.01 12.04
N LYS A 164 7.18 -5.17 11.63
CA LYS A 164 8.51 -5.28 11.01
C LYS A 164 8.58 -4.53 9.68
N THR A 165 7.50 -4.53 8.91
CA THR A 165 7.41 -3.87 7.60
C THR A 165 7.27 -2.35 7.71
N PHE A 166 6.94 -1.85 8.90
CA PHE A 166 6.68 -0.43 9.11
C PHE A 166 7.89 0.44 8.78
N GLU A 167 9.08 0.11 9.26
CA GLU A 167 10.29 0.92 9.06
C GLU A 167 10.64 1.09 7.57
N ASP A 168 10.55 0.02 6.80
CA ASP A 168 10.81 0.03 5.35
C ASP A 168 9.78 0.90 4.61
N ARG A 169 8.50 0.73 4.91
CA ARG A 169 7.41 1.52 4.32
C ARG A 169 7.48 2.98 4.72
N PHE A 170 7.76 3.26 5.97
CA PHE A 170 7.93 4.61 6.48
C PHE A 170 9.10 5.33 5.81
N SER A 171 10.25 4.67 5.66
CA SER A 171 11.42 5.20 4.97
C SER A 171 11.12 5.52 3.50
N LYS A 172 10.33 4.69 2.80
CA LYS A 172 9.88 4.96 1.42
C LYS A 172 9.02 6.24 1.36
N ILE A 173 8.12 6.43 2.33
CA ILE A 173 7.28 7.65 2.42
C ILE A 173 8.14 8.89 2.66
N LEU A 174 9.12 8.82 3.58
CA LEU A 174 10.03 9.95 3.83
C LEU A 174 10.83 10.35 2.60
N ARG A 175 11.32 9.38 1.82
CA ARG A 175 12.05 9.66 0.57
C ARG A 175 11.15 10.35 -0.46
N ALA A 176 9.94 9.85 -0.66
CA ALA A 176 8.97 10.48 -1.56
C ALA A 176 8.66 11.93 -1.14
N CYS A 177 8.50 12.19 0.17
CA CYS A 177 8.29 13.55 0.68
C CYS A 177 9.48 14.48 0.40
N ALA A 178 10.72 13.97 0.49
CA ALA A 178 11.92 14.74 0.22
C ALA A 178 12.08 15.08 -1.29
N GLU A 179 11.69 14.15 -2.16
CA GLU A 179 11.68 14.35 -3.61
C GLU A 179 10.65 15.39 -4.05
N ASP A 180 9.44 15.34 -3.50
CA ASP A 180 8.37 16.32 -3.74
C ASP A 180 8.77 17.72 -3.26
N ALA A 181 9.45 17.82 -2.12
CA ALA A 181 9.96 19.09 -1.59
C ALA A 181 11.04 19.71 -2.53
N ASN A 182 11.94 18.87 -3.07
CA ASN A 182 12.99 19.32 -4.00
C ASN A 182 12.42 19.72 -5.37
N SER A 183 11.41 19.02 -5.87
CA SER A 183 10.73 19.33 -7.13
C SER A 183 10.01 20.68 -7.05
N ASN A 184 9.37 20.98 -5.94
CA ASN A 184 8.71 22.25 -5.68
C ASN A 184 9.70 23.43 -5.46
N ALA A 185 10.92 23.16 -4.98
CA ALA A 185 11.96 24.17 -4.85
C ALA A 185 12.54 24.59 -6.20
N ASN A 186 12.69 23.66 -7.16
CA ASN A 186 13.20 23.92 -8.50
C ASN A 186 12.17 24.61 -9.42
N SER A 187 10.88 24.45 -9.19
CA SER A 187 9.83 25.14 -9.97
C SER A 187 9.62 26.61 -9.58
N LYS A 188 10.21 27.10 -8.48
CA LYS A 188 10.15 28.51 -8.06
C LYS A 188 11.14 29.44 -8.75
N LEU A 189 11.94 28.96 -9.71
CA LEU A 189 12.90 29.79 -10.46
C LEU A 189 12.34 30.36 -11.76
N ASP A 190 11.09 30.12 -12.13
CA ASP A 190 10.46 30.71 -13.32
C ASP A 190 9.46 31.80 -12.92
N LEU A 191 9.99 33.03 -12.75
CA LEU A 191 9.25 34.23 -12.37
C LEU A 191 8.62 34.87 -13.61
N SER A 192 7.44 34.36 -14.06
CA SER A 192 6.64 35.18 -15.01
C SER A 192 5.24 34.64 -15.31
N ILE A 193 4.39 34.43 -14.28
CA ILE A 193 2.93 34.41 -14.47
C ILE A 193 2.28 34.91 -13.17
N PRO A 194 1.32 35.89 -13.19
CA PRO A 194 0.67 36.35 -11.98
C PRO A 194 -0.20 35.28 -11.37
N GLU A 195 0.08 34.95 -10.11
CA GLU A 195 -0.65 34.01 -9.27
C GLU A 195 -2.15 34.34 -9.23
N ARG A 196 -2.97 33.56 -9.93
CA ARG A 196 -4.33 33.33 -9.47
C ARG A 196 -4.22 32.51 -8.20
N ARG A 197 -4.61 33.10 -7.08
CA ARG A 197 -4.65 32.51 -5.73
C ARG A 197 -5.37 31.16 -5.74
N SER A 198 -4.66 30.10 -6.03
CA SER A 198 -4.94 28.74 -5.62
C SER A 198 -4.40 28.64 -4.20
N GLN A 199 -5.25 28.64 -3.19
CA GLN A 199 -4.91 28.13 -1.88
C GLN A 199 -4.63 26.64 -2.08
N HIS A 200 -3.40 26.28 -2.46
CA HIS A 200 -2.91 24.92 -2.25
C HIS A 200 -2.87 24.70 -0.74
N LEU A 201 -3.94 24.12 -0.20
CA LEU A 201 -3.93 23.51 1.13
C LEU A 201 -2.68 22.64 1.16
N LYS A 202 -1.72 22.99 2.04
CA LYS A 202 -0.47 22.24 2.17
C LYS A 202 -0.86 20.80 2.54
N THR A 203 -0.81 19.91 1.57
CA THR A 203 -0.97 18.48 1.84
C THR A 203 0.24 17.99 2.59
N GLN A 204 0.02 17.22 3.63
CA GLN A 204 1.00 16.70 4.56
C GLN A 204 0.78 15.20 4.74
N ASN A 205 1.71 14.52 5.36
CA ASN A 205 1.56 13.11 5.69
C ASN A 205 1.39 12.96 7.19
N TRP A 206 0.57 12.03 7.61
CA TRP A 206 0.16 11.84 8.99
C TRP A 206 0.40 10.41 9.43
N LEU A 207 0.83 10.24 10.66
CA LEU A 207 0.90 8.96 11.34
C LEU A 207 -0.16 8.94 12.43
N ALA A 208 -1.01 7.90 12.42
CA ALA A 208 -1.95 7.66 13.49
C ALA A 208 -1.66 6.32 14.16
N VAL A 209 -1.76 6.31 15.49
CA VAL A 209 -1.83 5.10 16.32
C VAL A 209 -3.25 4.96 16.81
N LEU A 210 -3.81 3.78 16.70
CA LEU A 210 -5.14 3.48 17.20
C LEU A 210 -5.14 2.19 18.00
N ASP A 211 -6.07 2.11 18.93
CA ASP A 211 -6.23 0.96 19.82
C ASP A 211 -7.73 0.70 20.06
N ILE A 212 -8.08 -0.59 20.18
CA ILE A 212 -9.46 -1.01 20.43
C ILE A 212 -9.80 -0.83 21.91
N ASP A 213 -10.76 0.04 22.18
CA ASP A 213 -11.15 0.34 23.54
C ASP A 213 -11.66 -0.90 24.29
N HIS A 214 -11.09 -1.15 25.46
CA HIS A 214 -11.49 -2.26 26.34
C HIS A 214 -11.35 -3.68 25.72
N PHE A 215 -10.44 -3.87 24.76
CA PHE A 215 -10.27 -5.15 24.06
C PHE A 215 -10.00 -6.33 25.01
N LYS A 216 -9.24 -6.10 26.08
CA LYS A 216 -9.06 -7.13 27.13
C LYS A 216 -10.40 -7.63 27.68
N ARG A 217 -11.39 -6.75 27.89
CA ARG A 217 -12.74 -7.18 28.37
C ARG A 217 -13.44 -8.07 27.34
N VAL A 218 -13.23 -7.79 26.03
CA VAL A 218 -13.78 -8.66 24.97
C VAL A 218 -13.19 -10.07 25.11
N ASN A 219 -11.87 -10.18 25.24
CA ASN A 219 -11.21 -11.47 25.43
C ASN A 219 -11.64 -12.17 26.72
N ASP A 220 -11.72 -11.45 27.83
CA ASP A 220 -12.08 -12.01 29.14
C ASP A 220 -13.55 -12.49 29.18
N GLN A 221 -14.45 -11.82 28.45
CA GLN A 221 -15.88 -12.13 28.47
C GLN A 221 -16.30 -13.16 27.42
N PHE A 222 -15.73 -13.07 26.18
CA PHE A 222 -16.17 -13.86 25.03
C PHE A 222 -15.12 -14.88 24.58
N GLY A 223 -13.88 -14.78 25.07
CA GLY A 223 -12.76 -15.63 24.68
C GLY A 223 -11.98 -15.10 23.47
N HIS A 224 -10.74 -15.58 23.30
CA HIS A 224 -9.80 -15.10 22.27
C HIS A 224 -10.30 -15.27 20.84
N VAL A 225 -11.13 -16.28 20.56
CA VAL A 225 -11.70 -16.49 19.21
C VAL A 225 -12.54 -15.30 18.77
N TYR A 226 -13.39 -14.76 19.66
CA TYR A 226 -14.19 -13.58 19.37
C TYR A 226 -13.33 -12.31 19.36
N GLY A 227 -12.27 -12.25 20.17
CA GLY A 227 -11.26 -11.19 20.08
C GLY A 227 -10.59 -11.16 18.70
N ASP A 228 -10.20 -12.33 18.19
CA ASP A 228 -9.62 -12.45 16.83
C ASP A 228 -10.63 -12.04 15.75
N GLU A 229 -11.91 -12.39 15.87
CA GLU A 229 -12.96 -11.91 14.95
C GLU A 229 -13.10 -10.38 14.98
N VAL A 230 -13.06 -9.76 16.15
CA VAL A 230 -13.07 -8.29 16.30
C VAL A 230 -11.87 -7.67 15.58
N LEU A 231 -10.66 -8.21 15.76
CA LEU A 231 -9.45 -7.73 15.08
C LEU A 231 -9.57 -7.83 13.56
N ILE A 232 -10.08 -8.94 13.03
CA ILE A 232 -10.32 -9.13 11.60
C ILE A 232 -11.33 -8.13 11.07
N LEU A 233 -12.44 -7.90 11.77
CA LEU A 233 -13.48 -6.96 11.36
C LEU A 233 -12.98 -5.51 11.38
N VAL A 234 -12.23 -5.09 12.41
CA VAL A 234 -11.59 -3.78 12.48
C VAL A 234 -10.60 -3.60 11.32
N ALA A 235 -9.80 -4.61 11.01
CA ALA A 235 -8.89 -4.58 9.86
C ALA A 235 -9.63 -4.45 8.52
N ASN A 236 -10.79 -5.08 8.37
CA ASN A 236 -11.62 -4.93 7.17
C ASN A 236 -12.24 -3.51 7.07
N LEU A 237 -12.68 -2.95 8.20
CA LEU A 237 -13.14 -1.57 8.27
C LEU A 237 -12.02 -0.58 7.93
N LEU A 238 -10.79 -0.83 8.38
CA LEU A 238 -9.60 -0.05 7.97
C LEU A 238 -9.44 -0.09 6.45
N ARG A 239 -9.39 -1.28 5.83
CA ARG A 239 -9.22 -1.40 4.37
C ARG A 239 -10.30 -0.69 3.56
N SER A 240 -11.54 -0.69 4.06
CA SER A 240 -12.66 -0.03 3.37
C SER A 240 -12.71 1.49 3.59
N SER A 241 -12.09 2.00 4.65
CA SER A 241 -12.12 3.42 5.02
C SER A 241 -10.97 4.24 4.46
N PHE A 242 -9.84 3.60 4.15
CA PHE A 242 -8.61 4.25 3.69
C PHE A 242 -8.30 3.90 2.23
N ARG A 243 -7.52 4.76 1.58
CA ARG A 243 -7.15 4.61 0.16
C ARG A 243 -6.06 3.56 -0.02
N PRO A 244 -5.92 2.95 -1.21
CA PRO A 244 -4.84 2.00 -1.50
C PRO A 244 -3.42 2.54 -1.27
N ASN A 245 -3.24 3.85 -1.38
CA ASN A 245 -1.95 4.52 -1.16
C ASN A 245 -1.64 4.79 0.33
N ASP A 246 -2.63 4.64 1.22
CA ASP A 246 -2.41 4.72 2.66
C ASP A 246 -1.89 3.36 3.15
N ALA A 247 -0.95 3.38 4.08
CA ALA A 247 -0.39 2.13 4.60
C ALA A 247 -0.98 1.80 5.98
N LEU A 248 -1.49 0.57 6.11
CA LEU A 248 -2.22 0.09 7.27
C LEU A 248 -1.45 -1.06 7.92
N PHE A 249 -1.16 -0.92 9.21
CA PHE A 249 -0.35 -1.87 9.96
C PHE A 249 -1.08 -2.38 11.20
N ARG A 250 -0.79 -3.61 11.59
CA ARG A 250 -1.04 -4.10 12.95
C ARG A 250 0.30 -4.23 13.67
N PHE A 251 0.48 -3.48 14.75
CA PHE A 251 1.74 -3.48 15.50
C PHE A 251 1.83 -4.63 16.50
N GLY A 252 0.70 -5.07 17.01
CA GLY A 252 0.58 -6.20 17.93
C GLY A 252 -0.68 -6.10 18.78
N GLY A 253 -1.15 -7.21 19.35
CA GLY A 253 -2.35 -7.20 20.17
C GLY A 253 -3.53 -6.50 19.49
N GLU A 254 -3.97 -5.40 20.08
CA GLU A 254 -5.10 -4.56 19.67
C GLU A 254 -4.69 -3.22 19.02
N GLU A 255 -3.38 -3.03 18.75
CA GLU A 255 -2.81 -1.79 18.26
C GLU A 255 -2.61 -1.80 16.74
N PHE A 256 -3.04 -0.73 16.09
CA PHE A 256 -2.86 -0.52 14.66
C PHE A 256 -2.21 0.84 14.39
N VAL A 257 -1.48 0.93 13.29
CA VAL A 257 -0.85 2.18 12.83
C VAL A 257 -1.28 2.46 11.40
N ILE A 258 -1.50 3.73 11.09
CA ILE A 258 -1.90 4.20 9.77
C ILE A 258 -0.94 5.29 9.32
N LEU A 259 -0.43 5.17 8.10
CA LEU A 259 0.29 6.24 7.41
C LEU A 259 -0.64 6.83 6.34
N LEU A 260 -1.17 8.00 6.60
CA LEU A 260 -2.07 8.74 5.71
C LEU A 260 -1.26 9.73 4.87
N ARG A 261 -1.41 9.69 3.55
CA ARG A 261 -0.59 10.46 2.61
C ARG A 261 -1.31 11.65 2.00
N ALA A 262 -0.53 12.72 1.76
CA ALA A 262 -0.93 13.87 0.94
C ALA A 262 -2.31 14.46 1.30
N THR A 263 -2.54 14.76 2.59
CA THR A 263 -3.85 15.18 3.12
C THR A 263 -3.69 16.43 3.98
N SER A 264 -4.66 17.34 3.97
CA SER A 264 -4.66 18.49 4.88
C SER A 264 -4.93 18.05 6.33
N LEU A 265 -4.55 18.84 7.33
CA LEU A 265 -4.87 18.57 8.74
C LEU A 265 -6.38 18.37 8.96
N GLN A 266 -7.19 19.24 8.36
CA GLN A 266 -8.65 19.18 8.51
C GLN A 266 -9.20 17.86 7.93
N ASP A 267 -8.77 17.49 6.73
CA ASP A 267 -9.21 16.24 6.09
C ASP A 267 -8.68 15.01 6.84
N ALA A 268 -7.44 15.05 7.36
CA ALA A 268 -6.88 13.97 8.16
C ALA A 268 -7.74 13.72 9.42
N GLY A 269 -8.06 14.77 10.17
CA GLY A 269 -8.96 14.68 11.31
C GLY A 269 -10.32 14.09 10.94
N MET A 270 -10.94 14.56 9.83
CA MET A 270 -12.21 14.01 9.36
C MET A 270 -12.13 12.55 8.92
N ILE A 271 -11.04 12.13 8.28
CA ILE A 271 -10.83 10.74 7.83
C ILE A 271 -10.71 9.81 9.05
N PHE A 272 -9.88 10.17 10.03
CA PHE A 272 -9.70 9.36 11.24
C PHE A 272 -10.98 9.31 12.08
N ASP A 273 -11.69 10.43 12.23
CA ASP A 273 -12.93 10.47 13.00
C ASP A 273 -14.06 9.69 12.31
N ARG A 274 -14.18 9.78 10.99
CA ARG A 274 -15.11 8.96 10.21
C ARG A 274 -14.83 7.47 10.39
N PHE A 275 -13.54 7.06 10.37
CA PHE A 275 -13.18 5.66 10.64
C PHE A 275 -13.60 5.23 12.05
N ARG A 276 -13.30 6.04 13.08
CA ARG A 276 -13.72 5.82 14.47
C ARG A 276 -15.25 5.64 14.57
N GLU A 277 -16.00 6.51 13.91
CA GLU A 277 -17.46 6.42 13.85
C GLU A 277 -17.95 5.15 13.16
N ASN A 278 -17.33 4.78 12.04
CA ASN A 278 -17.66 3.53 11.34
C ASN A 278 -17.47 2.31 12.25
N VAL A 279 -16.40 2.26 13.06
CA VAL A 279 -16.19 1.20 14.04
C VAL A 279 -17.26 1.25 15.14
N ALA A 280 -17.54 2.41 15.71
CA ALA A 280 -18.54 2.58 16.77
C ALA A 280 -19.96 2.22 16.33
N GLN A 281 -20.29 2.39 15.05
CA GLN A 281 -21.60 2.05 14.49
C GLN A 281 -21.68 0.60 13.98
N HIS A 282 -20.52 -0.05 13.79
CA HIS A 282 -20.49 -1.43 13.32
C HIS A 282 -20.96 -2.39 14.41
N PHE A 283 -21.84 -3.31 14.03
CA PHE A 283 -22.26 -4.39 14.93
C PHE A 283 -21.29 -5.57 14.83
N PHE A 284 -20.57 -5.84 15.91
CA PHE A 284 -19.68 -7.00 16.01
C PHE A 284 -20.49 -8.21 16.51
N PRO A 285 -20.58 -9.29 15.73
CA PRO A 285 -21.34 -10.48 16.12
C PRO A 285 -20.93 -10.98 17.51
N GLN A 286 -21.89 -11.34 18.34
CA GLN A 286 -21.75 -11.81 19.73
C GLN A 286 -21.20 -10.76 20.72
N VAL A 287 -20.29 -9.88 20.31
CA VAL A 287 -19.62 -8.88 21.16
C VAL A 287 -20.47 -7.61 21.31
N GLY A 288 -21.21 -7.22 20.25
CA GLY A 288 -22.03 -6.03 20.23
C GLY A 288 -21.27 -4.81 19.71
N GLN A 289 -21.20 -3.74 20.49
CA GLN A 289 -20.50 -2.50 20.11
C GLN A 289 -19.06 -2.51 20.61
N VAL A 290 -18.15 -2.13 19.73
CA VAL A 290 -16.73 -1.91 20.02
C VAL A 290 -16.38 -0.50 19.56
N THR A 291 -15.52 0.18 20.30
CA THR A 291 -15.01 1.50 19.92
C THR A 291 -13.49 1.50 19.79
N VAL A 292 -12.94 2.51 19.17
CA VAL A 292 -11.50 2.72 19.04
C VAL A 292 -11.16 4.13 19.47
N SER A 293 -9.99 4.30 20.07
CA SER A 293 -9.36 5.60 20.31
C SER A 293 -8.24 5.79 19.29
N VAL A 294 -8.06 7.02 18.80
CA VAL A 294 -7.09 7.37 17.77
C VAL A 294 -6.27 8.58 18.22
N GLY A 295 -4.94 8.47 18.17
CA GLY A 295 -4.02 9.59 18.29
C GLY A 295 -3.24 9.76 16.99
N PHE A 296 -3.08 10.98 16.47
CA PHE A 296 -2.31 11.21 15.25
C PHE A 296 -1.41 12.44 15.34
N ALA A 297 -0.31 12.39 14.60
CA ALA A 297 0.71 13.41 14.56
C ALA A 297 1.21 13.66 13.13
N LEU A 298 1.76 14.84 12.88
CA LEU A 298 2.38 15.21 11.62
C LEU A 298 3.65 14.40 11.40
N ILE A 299 3.83 13.85 10.19
CA ILE A 299 5.10 13.25 9.78
C ILE A 299 6.07 14.36 9.39
N ASN A 300 7.09 14.55 10.21
CA ASN A 300 8.22 15.45 9.91
C ASN A 300 9.36 14.62 9.30
N PRO A 301 9.78 14.88 8.03
CA PRO A 301 10.84 14.10 7.37
C PRO A 301 12.21 14.09 8.06
N VAL A 302 12.48 15.06 8.94
CA VAL A 302 13.78 15.19 9.67
C VAL A 302 13.76 14.43 11.00
N GLU A 303 12.58 13.94 11.43
CA GLU A 303 12.39 13.28 12.70
C GLU A 303 12.42 11.74 12.55
N PRO A 304 13.07 10.99 13.45
CA PRO A 304 13.02 9.54 13.40
C PRO A 304 11.60 9.02 13.66
N ALA A 305 11.25 7.89 13.05
CA ALA A 305 9.93 7.25 13.15
C ALA A 305 9.46 7.08 14.60
N VAL A 306 10.37 6.71 15.50
CA VAL A 306 10.09 6.51 16.93
C VAL A 306 9.54 7.76 17.59
N GLY A 307 10.08 8.95 17.29
CA GLY A 307 9.59 10.22 17.83
C GLY A 307 8.18 10.53 17.35
N ILE A 308 7.90 10.29 16.07
CA ILE A 308 6.57 10.54 15.49
C ILE A 308 5.53 9.57 16.05
N ILE A 309 5.87 8.27 16.20
CA ILE A 309 5.03 7.29 16.87
C ILE A 309 4.75 7.72 18.29
N GLY A 310 5.78 8.14 19.05
CA GLY A 310 5.63 8.59 20.43
C GLY A 310 4.67 9.77 20.58
N ARG A 311 4.71 10.75 19.65
CA ARG A 311 3.76 11.88 19.64
C ARG A 311 2.31 11.40 19.37
N ALA A 312 2.12 10.53 18.41
CA ALA A 312 0.81 9.96 18.12
C ALA A 312 0.28 9.12 19.30
N ASP A 313 1.16 8.38 19.97
CA ASP A 313 0.82 7.58 21.16
C ASP A 313 0.44 8.45 22.36
N GLN A 314 1.11 9.57 22.59
CA GLN A 314 0.70 10.55 23.61
C GLN A 314 -0.69 11.09 23.36
N ALA A 315 -1.03 11.38 22.09
CA ALA A 315 -2.39 11.80 21.72
C ALA A 315 -3.41 10.66 21.90
N LEU A 316 -3.04 9.42 21.60
CA LEU A 316 -3.86 8.23 21.88
C LEU A 316 -4.09 8.03 23.37
N TYR A 317 -3.04 8.16 24.18
CA TYR A 317 -3.15 8.09 25.63
C TYR A 317 -4.09 9.15 26.20
N TYR A 318 -3.99 10.38 25.68
CA TYR A 318 -4.94 11.44 26.03
C TYR A 318 -6.38 11.02 25.67
N ALA A 319 -6.62 10.49 24.48
CA ALA A 319 -7.94 9.99 24.07
C ALA A 319 -8.47 8.90 25.03
N LYS A 320 -7.64 7.91 25.39
CA LYS A 320 -8.01 6.82 26.30
C LYS A 320 -8.34 7.31 27.73
N THR A 321 -7.65 8.34 28.22
CA THR A 321 -7.86 8.87 29.58
C THR A 321 -9.00 9.86 29.68
N HIS A 322 -9.43 10.46 28.54
CA HIS A 322 -10.49 11.48 28.49
C HIS A 322 -11.81 10.97 27.89
N GLY A 323 -12.13 9.70 28.08
CA GLY A 323 -13.44 9.15 27.75
C GLY A 323 -13.44 8.10 26.62
N ARG A 324 -12.31 7.84 25.97
CA ARG A 324 -12.17 6.90 24.85
C ARG A 324 -13.04 7.29 23.65
N ASN A 325 -13.14 6.42 22.65
CA ASN A 325 -13.94 6.62 21.45
C ASN A 325 -13.82 8.03 20.88
N GLN A 326 -12.59 8.50 20.66
CA GLN A 326 -12.30 9.84 20.15
C GLN A 326 -10.99 9.87 19.37
N THR A 327 -10.87 10.87 18.50
CA THR A 327 -9.69 11.15 17.70
C THR A 327 -8.99 12.39 18.24
N GLN A 328 -7.68 12.32 18.49
CA GLN A 328 -6.88 13.41 19.03
C GLN A 328 -5.67 13.71 18.16
N HIS A 329 -5.42 14.99 17.91
CA HIS A 329 -4.25 15.48 17.18
C HIS A 329 -3.21 16.01 18.15
N TYR A 330 -1.98 15.45 18.10
CA TYR A 330 -0.93 15.77 19.05
C TYR A 330 -0.60 17.27 19.10
N GLU A 331 -0.34 17.88 17.93
CA GLU A 331 0.09 19.28 17.86
C GLU A 331 -1.01 20.22 18.38
N SER A 332 -2.29 19.90 18.12
CA SER A 332 -3.40 20.68 18.67
C SER A 332 -3.53 20.55 20.20
N LEU A 333 -3.24 19.38 20.76
CA LEU A 333 -3.23 19.20 22.22
C LEU A 333 -2.10 20.00 22.88
N VAL A 334 -0.92 20.06 22.24
CA VAL A 334 0.21 20.87 22.70
C VAL A 334 -0.14 22.37 22.61
N GLU A 335 -0.70 22.85 21.50
CA GLU A 335 -1.13 24.23 21.32
C GLU A 335 -2.17 24.69 22.37
N GLN A 336 -3.05 23.77 22.79
CA GLN A 336 -4.03 24.01 23.85
C GLN A 336 -3.45 23.88 25.26
N GLY A 337 -2.17 23.51 25.41
CA GLY A 337 -1.53 23.32 26.71
C GLY A 337 -1.99 22.07 27.47
N LEU A 338 -2.63 21.10 26.76
CA LEU A 338 -3.14 19.86 27.33
C LEU A 338 -2.08 18.75 27.37
N LEU A 339 -1.05 18.87 26.54
CA LEU A 339 0.17 18.06 26.57
C LEU A 339 1.39 18.98 26.68
N GLN A 340 2.42 18.54 27.40
CA GLN A 340 3.72 19.23 27.44
C GLN A 340 4.58 18.69 26.31
N LEU A 341 5.38 19.57 25.67
CA LEU A 341 6.46 19.15 24.78
C LEU A 341 7.51 18.41 25.62
N GLU A 342 7.55 17.10 25.54
CA GLU A 342 8.69 16.35 26.08
C GLU A 342 9.92 16.61 25.21
N SER A 343 10.98 17.13 25.82
CA SER A 343 12.31 17.11 25.24
C SER A 343 12.75 15.66 25.13
N THR A 344 13.20 15.26 23.94
CA THR A 344 13.58 13.92 23.45
C THR A 344 14.70 13.24 24.29
N GLU A 345 14.56 13.01 25.57
CA GLU A 345 15.62 12.36 26.36
C GLU A 345 15.17 11.28 27.36
N ASP A 346 13.92 10.83 27.43
CA ASP A 346 13.60 9.73 28.35
C ASP A 346 12.59 8.73 27.80
N ASN A 347 13.08 7.49 27.65
CA ASN A 347 12.44 6.18 27.76
C ASN A 347 11.00 6.01 27.20
N VAL A 348 10.91 5.70 25.93
CA VAL A 348 9.74 4.99 25.40
C VAL A 348 9.95 3.49 25.68
N GLU A 349 9.42 2.99 26.78
CA GLU A 349 9.23 1.54 26.97
C GLU A 349 8.11 1.08 26.04
N PHE A 350 8.50 0.42 24.98
CA PHE A 350 7.55 -0.30 24.12
C PHE A 350 7.17 -1.62 24.81
N PHE A 351 5.92 -1.76 25.17
CA PHE A 351 5.32 -3.01 25.66
C PHE A 351 5.01 -3.98 24.52
#